data_603dd83fbbacb2c46aaf5b1c3900663c
#
_entry.id   603dd83fbbacb2c46aaf5b1c3900663c
#
_cell.length_a   1.000
_cell.length_b   1.000
_cell.length_c   1.000
_cell.angle_alpha   90.00
_cell.angle_beta   90.00
_cell.angle_gamma   90.00
#
_symmetry.space_group_name_H-M   'P 1'
#
loop_
_entity.id
_entity.type
_entity.pdbx_description
1 polymer ?
#
loop_
_entity_poly.entity_id
_entity_poly.type
_entity_poly.pdbx_seq_one_letter_code
_entity_poly.pdbx_strand_id
1 'polypeptide(L)'
;MREGTSGFWVNDNDGRISIGYEDYGVSQFGGGDFERTYYLNEENSKKFKVALEREYKGSLGEMIESAFGKNFNDSAFWEFCKKHEIEYSSSTWSG
;
A
#
# COMPACT_ATOMS: atom_id res chain seq x y z
N MET A 1 12.90 4.39 -5.97
CA MET A 1 12.96 5.16 -4.71
C MET A 1 11.97 4.59 -3.72
N ARG A 2 12.38 4.50 -2.49
CA ARG A 2 11.55 3.93 -1.44
C ARG A 2 11.15 5.02 -0.47
N GLU A 3 9.85 5.18 -0.27
CA GLU A 3 9.31 6.08 0.73
C GLU A 3 8.48 5.26 1.69
N GLY A 4 8.45 5.68 2.94
CA GLY A 4 7.60 5.01 3.89
C GLY A 4 7.70 5.64 5.24
N THR A 5 6.70 5.38 6.04
CA THR A 5 6.68 5.74 7.44
C THR A 5 6.71 4.45 8.24
N SER A 6 6.63 4.59 9.52
CA SER A 6 6.53 3.45 10.41
C SER A 6 5.30 2.61 10.03
N GLY A 7 5.50 1.40 9.61
CA GLY A 7 4.41 0.48 9.32
C GLY A 7 4.19 0.13 7.85
N PHE A 8 4.63 0.96 6.93
CA PHE A 8 4.53 0.60 5.52
C PHE A 8 5.62 1.29 4.69
N TRP A 9 5.79 0.78 3.47
CA TRP A 9 6.70 1.38 2.50
C TRP A 9 6.04 1.34 1.11
N VAL A 10 6.50 2.22 0.23
CA VAL A 10 5.98 2.31 -1.12
C VAL A 10 7.14 2.51 -2.09
N ASN A 11 7.07 1.82 -3.23
CA ASN A 11 8.01 1.99 -4.32
C ASN A 11 7.25 2.35 -5.59
N ASP A 12 7.79 3.26 -6.36
CA ASP A 12 7.29 3.59 -7.69
C ASP A 12 8.42 3.28 -8.66
N ASN A 13 8.29 2.19 -9.37
CA ASN A 13 9.34 1.65 -10.22
C ASN A 13 8.84 1.63 -11.66
N ASP A 14 9.28 2.61 -12.46
CA ASP A 14 8.86 2.78 -13.85
C ASP A 14 7.34 2.85 -14.01
N GLY A 15 6.67 3.56 -13.12
CA GLY A 15 5.24 3.71 -13.17
C GLY A 15 4.45 2.57 -12.56
N ARG A 16 5.14 1.59 -11.99
CA ARG A 16 4.51 0.48 -11.28
C ARG A 16 4.69 0.68 -9.79
N ILE A 17 3.58 0.77 -9.10
CA ILE A 17 3.58 1.00 -7.66
C ILE A 17 3.52 -0.33 -6.92
N SER A 18 4.36 -0.47 -5.91
CA SER A 18 4.21 -1.55 -4.95
C SER A 18 4.18 -0.96 -3.54
N ILE A 19 3.31 -1.51 -2.71
CA ILE A 19 3.12 -1.05 -1.35
C ILE A 19 3.24 -2.25 -0.44
N GLY A 20 4.13 -2.17 0.53
CA GLY A 20 4.32 -3.25 1.47
C GLY A 20 4.14 -2.76 2.89
N TYR A 21 3.68 -3.63 3.76
CA TYR A 21 3.61 -3.34 5.17
C TYR A 21 3.99 -4.58 5.97
N GLU A 22 4.46 -4.34 7.18
CA GLU A 22 4.85 -5.40 8.09
C GLU A 22 3.98 -5.31 9.33
N ASP A 23 3.56 -6.47 9.81
CA ASP A 23 2.79 -6.56 11.02
C ASP A 23 3.62 -7.32 12.06
N TYR A 24 4.13 -6.59 13.02
CA TYR A 24 4.96 -7.17 14.06
C TYR A 24 4.11 -7.58 15.26
N GLY A 25 4.57 -8.61 15.94
CA GLY A 25 3.94 -9.01 17.18
C GLY A 25 2.61 -9.70 17.03
N VAL A 26 2.39 -10.35 15.91
CA VAL A 26 1.18 -11.13 15.68
C VAL A 26 1.34 -12.46 16.41
N SER A 27 1.07 -12.47 17.68
CA SER A 27 1.31 -13.61 18.53
C SER A 27 0.52 -14.86 18.16
N GLN A 28 -0.62 -14.71 17.56
CA GLN A 28 -1.42 -15.83 17.11
C GLN A 28 -0.76 -16.64 15.99
N PHE A 29 0.27 -16.09 15.38
CA PHE A 29 1.04 -16.79 14.35
C PHE A 29 2.40 -17.26 14.85
N GLY A 30 2.53 -17.43 16.13
CA GLY A 30 3.75 -17.93 16.70
C GLY A 30 4.87 -16.91 16.85
N GLY A 31 4.54 -15.64 16.81
CA GLY A 31 5.48 -14.55 17.02
C GLY A 31 6.34 -14.21 15.81
N GLY A 32 6.02 -14.76 14.64
CA GLY A 32 6.73 -14.44 13.42
C GLY A 32 6.31 -13.12 12.84
N ASP A 33 7.16 -12.53 12.02
CA ASP A 33 6.82 -11.33 11.29
C ASP A 33 5.92 -11.67 10.11
N PHE A 34 5.03 -10.77 9.79
CA PHE A 34 4.12 -10.92 8.66
C PHE A 34 4.34 -9.74 7.73
N GLU A 35 4.56 -10.02 6.46
CA GLU A 35 4.72 -8.97 5.45
C GLU A 35 3.78 -9.24 4.29
N ARG A 36 3.09 -8.19 3.86
CA ARG A 36 2.23 -8.26 2.69
C ARG A 36 2.61 -7.13 1.75
N THR A 37 2.68 -7.45 0.47
CA THR A 37 2.99 -6.46 -0.56
C THR A 37 1.89 -6.47 -1.61
N TYR A 38 1.42 -5.29 -1.96
CA TYR A 38 0.46 -5.10 -3.04
C TYR A 38 1.19 -4.54 -4.25
N TYR A 39 0.85 -5.06 -5.42
CA TYR A 39 1.47 -4.66 -6.67
C TYR A 39 0.40 -4.14 -7.62
N LEU A 40 0.67 -2.99 -8.21
CA LEU A 40 -0.21 -2.40 -9.22
C LEU A 40 0.58 -2.32 -10.52
N ASN A 41 -0.05 -2.73 -11.63
CA ASN A 41 0.60 -2.59 -12.93
C ASN A 41 0.60 -1.11 -13.32
N GLU A 42 1.18 -0.81 -14.47
CA GLU A 42 1.35 0.56 -14.93
C GLU A 42 0.02 1.31 -15.06
N GLU A 43 -0.98 0.68 -15.65
CA GLU A 43 -2.31 1.25 -15.83
C GLU A 43 -3.01 1.53 -14.50
N ASN A 44 -3.00 0.56 -13.62
CA ASN A 44 -3.65 0.69 -12.32
C ASN A 44 -2.89 1.63 -11.39
N SER A 45 -1.58 1.71 -11.55
CA SER A 45 -0.77 2.69 -10.81
C SER A 45 -1.17 4.11 -11.16
N LYS A 46 -1.43 4.38 -12.43
CA LYS A 46 -1.92 5.70 -12.86
C LYS A 46 -3.27 6.02 -12.26
N LYS A 47 -4.19 5.07 -12.29
CA LYS A 47 -5.51 5.24 -11.69
C LYS A 47 -5.41 5.54 -10.20
N PHE A 48 -4.54 4.83 -9.52
CA PHE A 48 -4.32 4.98 -8.09
C PHE A 48 -3.78 6.38 -7.77
N LYS A 49 -2.76 6.81 -8.48
CA LYS A 49 -2.19 8.15 -8.28
C LYS A 49 -3.22 9.25 -8.52
N VAL A 50 -3.94 9.16 -9.62
CA VAL A 50 -4.94 10.18 -9.98
C VAL A 50 -6.03 10.24 -8.92
N ALA A 51 -6.50 9.10 -8.45
CA ALA A 51 -7.52 9.04 -7.42
C ALA A 51 -7.05 9.67 -6.11
N LEU A 52 -5.81 9.39 -5.72
CA LEU A 52 -5.23 9.99 -4.52
C LEU A 52 -5.06 11.50 -4.66
N GLU A 53 -4.56 11.94 -5.80
CA GLU A 53 -4.30 13.36 -6.05
C GLU A 53 -5.56 14.22 -6.03
N ARG A 54 -6.71 13.62 -6.24
CA ARG A 54 -7.98 14.33 -6.16
C ARG A 54 -8.36 14.71 -4.74
N GLU A 55 -7.95 13.92 -3.77
CA GLU A 55 -8.36 14.09 -2.39
C GLU A 55 -7.23 14.47 -1.45
N TYR A 56 -6.00 14.19 -1.83
CA TYR A 56 -4.84 14.39 -0.97
C TYR A 56 -3.74 15.12 -1.72
N LYS A 57 -2.78 15.65 -0.98
CA LYS A 57 -1.64 16.37 -1.54
C LYS A 57 -0.37 15.85 -0.90
N GLY A 58 0.75 16.05 -1.59
CA GLY A 58 2.05 15.65 -1.10
C GLY A 58 2.66 14.54 -1.94
N SER A 59 3.67 13.89 -1.41
CA SER A 59 4.30 12.78 -2.09
C SER A 59 3.37 11.56 -2.07
N LEU A 60 3.69 10.57 -2.87
CA LEU A 60 2.91 9.34 -2.93
C LEU A 60 2.79 8.69 -1.54
N GLY A 61 3.89 8.61 -0.82
CA GLY A 61 3.87 8.06 0.54
C GLY A 61 2.99 8.85 1.49
N GLU A 62 3.05 10.18 1.39
CA GLU A 62 2.21 11.04 2.22
C GLU A 62 0.74 10.88 1.93
N MET A 63 0.39 10.78 0.65
CA MET A 63 -0.99 10.57 0.24
C MET A 63 -1.53 9.22 0.72
N ILE A 64 -0.72 8.19 0.62
CA ILE A 64 -1.08 6.85 1.09
C ILE A 64 -1.29 6.86 2.61
N GLU A 65 -0.40 7.52 3.34
CA GLU A 65 -0.55 7.63 4.77
C GLU A 65 -1.84 8.37 5.15
N SER A 66 -2.16 9.43 4.43
CA SER A 66 -3.39 10.18 4.67
C SER A 66 -4.64 9.36 4.39
N ALA A 67 -4.59 8.56 3.34
CA ALA A 67 -5.73 7.76 2.90
C ALA A 67 -5.94 6.51 3.77
N PHE A 68 -4.86 5.84 4.12
CA PHE A 68 -4.92 4.51 4.73
C PHE A 68 -4.31 4.42 6.12
N GLY A 69 -3.74 5.51 6.62
CA GLY A 69 -3.16 5.55 7.95
C GLY A 69 -1.70 5.11 7.98
N LYS A 70 -1.05 5.40 9.09
CA LYS A 70 0.39 5.12 9.26
C LYS A 70 0.72 3.65 9.22
N ASN A 71 -0.21 2.81 9.65
CA ASN A 71 -0.02 1.36 9.67
C ASN A 71 -0.61 0.66 8.46
N PHE A 72 -0.99 1.43 7.48
CA PHE A 72 -1.60 0.93 6.25
C PHE A 72 -2.78 0.00 6.52
N ASN A 73 -3.96 0.59 6.65
CA ASN A 73 -5.20 -0.17 6.84
C ASN A 73 -5.59 -0.80 5.49
N ASP A 74 -5.37 -2.09 5.35
CA ASP A 74 -5.65 -2.77 4.07
C ASP A 74 -7.13 -2.85 3.74
N SER A 75 -8.02 -2.84 4.72
CA SER A 75 -9.45 -2.75 4.44
C SER A 75 -9.79 -1.44 3.72
N ALA A 76 -9.18 -0.34 4.16
CA ALA A 76 -9.37 0.95 3.51
C ALA A 76 -8.79 0.95 2.10
N PHE A 77 -7.64 0.30 1.92
CA PHE A 77 -7.02 0.15 0.60
C PHE A 77 -7.92 -0.65 -0.34
N TRP A 78 -8.45 -1.77 0.13
CA TRP A 78 -9.34 -2.61 -0.69
C TRP A 78 -10.59 -1.85 -1.12
N GLU A 79 -11.20 -1.11 -0.22
CA GLU A 79 -12.38 -0.31 -0.52
C GLU A 79 -12.07 0.80 -1.50
N PHE A 80 -10.92 1.45 -1.35
CA PHE A 80 -10.47 2.49 -2.25
C PHE A 80 -10.29 1.96 -3.66
N CYS A 81 -9.63 0.81 -3.79
CA CYS A 81 -9.41 0.19 -5.09
C CYS A 81 -10.72 -0.25 -5.74
N LYS A 82 -11.62 -0.79 -4.94
CA LYS A 82 -12.94 -1.20 -5.44
C LYS A 82 -13.74 0.01 -5.94
N LYS A 83 -13.70 1.09 -5.19
CA LYS A 83 -14.42 2.33 -5.54
C LYS A 83 -13.91 2.92 -6.85
N HIS A 84 -12.61 2.85 -7.08
CA HIS A 84 -11.98 3.45 -8.25
C HIS A 84 -11.65 2.45 -9.36
N GLU A 85 -12.14 1.23 -9.23
CA GLU A 85 -11.92 0.17 -10.21
C GLU A 85 -10.44 -0.07 -10.48
N ILE A 86 -9.65 -0.12 -9.41
CA ILE A 86 -8.22 -0.37 -9.49
C ILE A 86 -7.96 -1.84 -9.17
N GLU A 87 -7.26 -2.50 -10.06
CA GLU A 87 -6.89 -3.90 -9.85
C GLU A 87 -5.47 -3.98 -9.28
N TYR A 88 -5.24 -4.97 -8.46
CA TYR A 88 -3.93 -5.18 -7.85
C TYR A 88 -3.72 -6.68 -7.62
N SER A 89 -2.47 -7.05 -7.44
CA SER A 89 -2.12 -8.38 -6.97
C SER A 89 -1.40 -8.24 -5.63
N SER A 90 -1.28 -9.31 -4.91
CA SER A 90 -0.62 -9.26 -3.62
C SER A 90 0.20 -10.52 -3.39
N SER A 91 1.21 -10.39 -2.55
CA SER A 91 1.95 -11.55 -2.04
C SER A 91 2.15 -11.37 -0.55
N THR A 92 2.24 -12.48 0.15
CA THR A 92 2.47 -12.47 1.59
C THR A 92 3.71 -13.28 1.90
N TRP A 93 4.40 -12.86 2.93
CA TRP A 93 5.58 -13.56 3.42
C TRP A 93 5.51 -13.61 4.93
N SER A 94 5.78 -14.77 5.50
CA SER A 94 5.85 -14.93 6.95
C SER A 94 7.11 -15.68 7.28
N GLY A 95 7.86 -15.13 8.18
CA GLY A 95 9.15 -15.72 8.54
C GLY A 95 9.22 -16.21 9.95
#